data_ff3efc26d8e1096553f14715e7b07cb0
#
_entry.id   ff3efc26d8e1096553f14715e7b07cb0
#
_cell.length_a   1.000
_cell.length_b   1.000
_cell.length_c   1.000
_cell.angle_alpha   90.00
_cell.angle_beta   90.00
_cell.angle_gamma   90.00
#
_symmetry.space_group_name_H-M   'P 1'
#
loop_
_entity.id
_entity.type
_entity.pdbx_description
1 polymer ?
#
loop_
_entity_poly.entity_id
_entity_poly.type
_entity_poly.pdbx_seq_one_letter_code
_entity_poly.pdbx_strand_id
1 'polypeptide(L)'
;MADGAEPLDLADRARDTVVPPARRRVMPATRGAGAEPAFDLYHFGFSICSHKVRLVLQELGHGWLSLELDPRKLENYAPDYVRLRLASSAAQGARPATGWDGGSSVADAGFDALAVPTLVDRQAQTVVADSLRICLHLAERHRGETDLVPAEVEAEVRAQLAHVDRTPHVALLYGLDPAGDHRPWIIRLALRGAHRRKASAVEAQWDQVRGSDTALDTAYAAKLAKERAGARFVASAERMQGAIDTTEGLLRAFAADLAQHQGPWLFGERATLADLFWAVSLFRLQWLGYDRLWRGMGPVERFAAAAFERPTLQQAVTKWPSHPWSRPASPWMRRPSLIDRLSGLGS
;
A
#
# COMPACT_ATOMS: atom_id res chain seq x y z
N MET A 1 -25.97 14.41 6.92
CA MET A 1 -24.99 14.57 8.01
C MET A 1 -24.86 13.21 8.63
N ALA A 2 -23.68 12.60 8.62
CA ALA A 2 -23.46 11.33 9.32
C ALA A 2 -23.83 11.57 10.81
N ASP A 3 -24.53 10.59 11.42
CA ASP A 3 -24.79 10.55 12.84
C ASP A 3 -23.55 11.05 13.59
N GLY A 4 -23.72 11.98 14.56
CA GLY A 4 -22.65 12.62 15.30
C GLY A 4 -21.84 11.69 16.22
N ALA A 5 -21.54 10.48 15.75
CA ALA A 5 -20.67 9.53 16.44
C ALA A 5 -19.23 10.04 16.41
N GLU A 6 -18.61 10.09 17.57
CA GLU A 6 -17.20 10.48 17.71
C GLU A 6 -16.29 9.51 16.94
N PRO A 7 -15.15 9.97 16.39
CA PRO A 7 -14.24 9.13 15.61
C PRO A 7 -13.78 7.86 16.32
N LEU A 8 -13.60 7.92 17.65
CA LEU A 8 -13.19 6.76 18.44
C LEU A 8 -14.31 5.74 18.61
N ASP A 9 -15.58 6.17 18.72
CA ASP A 9 -16.74 5.26 18.78
C ASP A 9 -16.88 4.48 17.48
N LEU A 10 -16.66 5.13 16.32
CA LEU A 10 -16.63 4.47 15.01
C LEU A 10 -15.48 3.47 14.92
N ALA A 11 -14.32 3.81 15.48
CA ALA A 11 -13.16 2.91 15.51
C ALA A 11 -13.44 1.67 16.37
N ASP A 12 -13.97 1.84 17.58
CA ASP A 12 -14.29 0.73 18.46
C ASP A 12 -15.37 -0.17 17.86
N ARG A 13 -16.41 0.41 17.26
CA ARG A 13 -17.44 -0.34 16.53
C ARG A 13 -16.83 -1.14 15.38
N ALA A 14 -16.04 -0.53 14.53
CA ALA A 14 -15.40 -1.22 13.41
C ALA A 14 -14.46 -2.33 13.90
N ARG A 15 -13.69 -2.10 14.97
CA ARG A 15 -12.84 -3.13 15.58
C ARG A 15 -13.68 -4.34 16.02
N ASP A 16 -14.78 -4.09 16.71
CA ASP A 16 -15.55 -5.17 17.37
C ASP A 16 -16.45 -5.94 16.40
N THR A 17 -16.96 -5.28 15.37
CA THR A 17 -17.81 -5.92 14.35
C THR A 17 -17.06 -6.55 13.20
N VAL A 18 -15.87 -6.01 12.83
CA VAL A 18 -15.17 -6.41 11.59
C VAL A 18 -13.95 -7.27 11.86
N VAL A 19 -13.19 -7.00 12.95
CA VAL A 19 -11.92 -7.69 13.21
C VAL A 19 -12.06 -8.67 14.36
N PRO A 20 -12.07 -10.00 14.12
CA PRO A 20 -12.11 -11.00 15.20
C PRO A 20 -10.92 -10.86 16.16
N PRO A 21 -11.07 -11.15 17.46
CA PRO A 21 -10.00 -11.05 18.46
C PRO A 21 -8.70 -11.77 18.05
N ALA A 22 -8.80 -12.93 17.39
CA ALA A 22 -7.64 -13.71 16.94
C ALA A 22 -6.78 -12.98 15.87
N ARG A 23 -7.27 -11.91 15.26
CA ARG A 23 -6.55 -11.09 14.28
C ARG A 23 -6.21 -9.69 14.81
N ARG A 24 -6.40 -9.46 16.10
CA ARG A 24 -5.98 -8.25 16.82
C ARG A 24 -4.66 -8.56 17.52
N ARG A 25 -3.60 -7.83 17.18
CA ARG A 25 -2.27 -8.05 17.76
C ARG A 25 -1.66 -6.74 18.22
N VAL A 26 -1.23 -6.69 19.47
CA VAL A 26 -0.39 -5.61 19.97
C VAL A 26 1.01 -5.79 19.38
N MET A 27 1.44 -4.80 18.63
CA MET A 27 2.80 -4.68 18.14
C MET A 27 3.58 -3.84 19.14
N PRO A 28 4.59 -4.43 19.82
CA PRO A 28 5.29 -3.73 20.89
C PRO A 28 6.08 -2.55 20.34
N ALA A 29 6.22 -1.51 21.13
CA ALA A 29 7.16 -0.44 20.87
C ALA A 29 8.59 -0.99 20.96
N THR A 30 9.45 -0.54 20.05
CA THR A 30 10.89 -0.82 20.12
C THR A 30 11.66 0.34 20.77
N ARG A 31 10.99 1.48 20.95
CA ARG A 31 11.45 2.67 21.67
C ARG A 31 10.41 3.04 22.73
N GLY A 32 10.84 3.29 23.96
CA GLY A 32 9.96 3.60 25.09
C GLY A 32 9.20 2.38 25.61
N ALA A 33 9.59 1.86 26.75
CA ALA A 33 8.97 0.69 27.35
C ALA A 33 7.59 1.02 27.95
N GLY A 34 6.58 0.21 27.68
CA GLY A 34 5.40 0.03 28.54
C GLY A 34 4.17 0.92 28.29
N ALA A 35 4.14 1.71 27.21
CA ALA A 35 2.93 2.47 26.88
C ALA A 35 1.92 1.61 26.11
N GLU A 36 0.62 1.82 26.39
CA GLU A 36 -0.46 1.28 25.55
C GLU A 36 -0.30 1.73 24.11
N PRO A 37 -0.74 0.93 23.13
CA PRO A 37 -0.68 1.31 21.72
C PRO A 37 -1.36 2.66 21.47
N ALA A 38 -0.62 3.63 20.95
CA ALA A 38 -1.16 4.95 20.63
C ALA A 38 -1.99 4.94 19.33
N PHE A 39 -1.80 3.91 18.51
CA PHE A 39 -2.38 3.80 17.17
C PHE A 39 -3.09 2.47 16.97
N ASP A 40 -4.27 2.51 16.31
CA ASP A 40 -4.91 1.33 15.73
C ASP A 40 -4.73 1.38 14.22
N LEU A 41 -4.21 0.30 13.62
CA LEU A 41 -4.04 0.20 12.17
C LEU A 41 -4.91 -0.90 11.60
N TYR A 42 -5.93 -0.51 10.80
CA TYR A 42 -6.72 -1.41 9.96
C TYR A 42 -6.00 -1.61 8.63
N HIS A 43 -5.61 -2.86 8.32
CA HIS A 43 -4.74 -3.11 7.19
C HIS A 43 -4.89 -4.53 6.60
N PHE A 44 -4.34 -4.75 5.41
CA PHE A 44 -4.13 -6.10 4.85
C PHE A 44 -2.64 -6.47 4.90
N GLY A 45 -2.34 -7.73 5.20
CA GLY A 45 -0.98 -8.22 5.29
C GLY A 45 -0.14 -7.98 4.04
N PHE A 46 -0.70 -8.13 2.84
CA PHE A 46 0.01 -7.98 1.56
C PHE A 46 -0.33 -6.70 0.77
N SER A 47 -1.14 -5.78 1.31
CA SER A 47 -1.39 -4.50 0.65
C SER A 47 -0.15 -3.62 0.64
N ILE A 48 0.25 -3.11 -0.54
CA ILE A 48 1.40 -2.21 -0.66
C ILE A 48 1.23 -0.94 0.19
N CYS A 49 0.01 -0.37 0.21
CA CYS A 49 -0.30 0.79 1.03
C CYS A 49 -0.16 0.48 2.53
N SER A 50 -0.55 -0.75 2.94
CA SER A 50 -0.34 -1.19 4.32
C SER A 50 1.14 -1.48 4.63
N HIS A 51 1.93 -1.93 3.65
CA HIS A 51 3.38 -2.09 3.80
C HIS A 51 4.05 -0.75 4.12
N LYS A 52 3.70 0.33 3.39
CA LYS A 52 4.23 1.67 3.63
C LYS A 52 4.00 2.11 5.09
N VAL A 53 2.76 1.99 5.58
CA VAL A 53 2.40 2.41 6.95
C VAL A 53 3.08 1.54 8.01
N ARG A 54 3.09 0.21 7.85
CA ARG A 54 3.77 -0.66 8.81
C ARG A 54 5.27 -0.39 8.88
N LEU A 55 5.90 -0.12 7.72
CA LEU A 55 7.32 0.21 7.68
C LEU A 55 7.60 1.51 8.44
N VAL A 56 6.79 2.54 8.25
CA VAL A 56 6.95 3.82 8.97
C VAL A 56 6.76 3.62 10.48
N LEU A 57 5.75 2.87 10.91
CA LEU A 57 5.55 2.56 12.34
C LEU A 57 6.76 1.81 12.94
N GLN A 58 7.37 0.90 12.20
CA GLN A 58 8.59 0.20 12.62
C GLN A 58 9.81 1.12 12.67
N GLU A 59 10.00 2.02 11.72
CA GLU A 59 11.09 2.99 11.72
C GLU A 59 10.99 3.98 12.89
N LEU A 60 9.78 4.40 13.20
CA LEU A 60 9.53 5.27 14.35
C LEU A 60 9.62 4.54 15.69
N GLY A 61 9.50 3.21 15.70
CA GLY A 61 9.62 2.39 16.89
C GLY A 61 8.42 2.45 17.84
N HIS A 62 7.25 2.87 17.35
CA HIS A 62 6.03 2.98 18.16
C HIS A 62 5.28 1.67 18.31
N GLY A 63 4.65 1.49 19.48
CA GLY A 63 3.66 0.44 19.70
C GLY A 63 2.32 0.79 19.02
N TRP A 64 1.68 -0.21 18.42
CA TRP A 64 0.40 -0.05 17.74
C TRP A 64 -0.43 -1.33 17.80
N LEU A 65 -1.75 -1.19 17.69
CA LEU A 65 -2.67 -2.31 17.59
C LEU A 65 -2.88 -2.67 16.11
N SER A 66 -2.45 -3.86 15.74
CA SER A 66 -2.67 -4.43 14.41
C SER A 66 -4.08 -4.99 14.33
N LEU A 67 -4.91 -4.42 13.47
CA LEU A 67 -6.27 -4.84 13.16
C LEU A 67 -6.28 -5.38 11.71
N GLU A 68 -5.92 -6.66 11.56
CA GLU A 68 -5.73 -7.23 10.24
C GLU A 68 -7.05 -7.73 9.65
N LEU A 69 -7.47 -7.08 8.56
CA LEU A 69 -8.65 -7.44 7.77
C LEU A 69 -8.35 -8.64 6.85
N ASP A 70 -9.34 -9.47 6.55
CA ASP A 70 -9.20 -10.58 5.59
C ASP A 70 -9.64 -10.12 4.19
N PRO A 71 -8.71 -10.00 3.23
CA PRO A 71 -9.02 -9.56 1.89
C PRO A 71 -9.89 -10.56 1.11
N ARG A 72 -9.91 -11.83 1.52
CA ARG A 72 -10.75 -12.86 0.89
C ARG A 72 -12.22 -12.74 1.28
N LYS A 73 -12.46 -12.24 2.51
CA LYS A 73 -13.79 -11.94 3.04
C LYS A 73 -14.25 -10.54 2.69
N LEU A 74 -13.37 -9.73 2.09
CA LEU A 74 -13.62 -8.32 1.75
C LEU A 74 -14.13 -7.50 2.94
N GLU A 75 -13.55 -7.73 4.12
CA GLU A 75 -13.96 -7.10 5.38
C GLU A 75 -13.82 -5.57 5.36
N ASN A 76 -12.97 -5.04 4.49
CA ASN A 76 -12.90 -3.62 4.19
C ASN A 76 -14.15 -3.06 3.49
N TYR A 77 -15.11 -3.91 3.12
CA TYR A 77 -16.42 -3.49 2.57
C TYR A 77 -17.51 -3.46 3.64
N ALA A 78 -17.22 -3.90 4.86
CA ALA A 78 -18.19 -3.86 5.96
C ALA A 78 -18.61 -2.42 6.28
N PRO A 79 -19.91 -2.15 6.48
CA PRO A 79 -20.43 -0.80 6.66
C PRO A 79 -19.75 -0.01 7.79
N ASP A 80 -19.45 -0.66 8.92
CA ASP A 80 -18.81 0.00 10.06
C ASP A 80 -17.37 0.43 9.75
N TYR A 81 -16.62 -0.38 8.98
CA TYR A 81 -15.29 0.03 8.50
C TYR A 81 -15.39 1.18 7.50
N VAL A 82 -16.38 1.16 6.61
CA VAL A 82 -16.59 2.24 5.63
C VAL A 82 -16.94 3.54 6.33
N ARG A 83 -17.81 3.52 7.35
CA ARG A 83 -18.13 4.69 8.19
C ARG A 83 -16.90 5.25 8.88
N LEU A 84 -16.10 4.38 9.51
CA LEU A 84 -14.84 4.79 10.12
C LEU A 84 -13.93 5.51 9.10
N ARG A 85 -13.79 4.96 7.90
CA ARG A 85 -12.93 5.53 6.88
C ARG A 85 -13.48 6.85 6.33
N LEU A 86 -14.80 6.98 6.20
CA LEU A 86 -15.47 8.24 5.82
C LEU A 86 -15.31 9.35 6.86
N ALA A 87 -15.12 9.02 8.13
CA ALA A 87 -14.84 10.00 9.19
C ALA A 87 -13.42 10.59 9.11
N SER A 88 -12.54 10.06 8.23
CA SER A 88 -11.18 10.58 8.07
C SER A 88 -11.14 11.94 7.39
N SER A 89 -10.13 12.74 7.74
CA SER A 89 -9.85 14.02 7.05
C SER A 89 -9.59 13.85 5.54
N ALA A 90 -9.13 12.69 5.11
CA ALA A 90 -8.92 12.37 3.70
C ALA A 90 -10.23 12.30 2.88
N ALA A 91 -11.36 11.99 3.54
CA ALA A 91 -12.67 11.96 2.89
C ALA A 91 -13.27 13.37 2.72
N GLN A 92 -12.87 14.31 3.57
CA GLN A 92 -13.41 15.66 3.57
C GLN A 92 -12.95 16.43 2.33
N GLY A 93 -13.90 16.83 1.49
CA GLY A 93 -13.62 17.57 0.24
C GLY A 93 -12.98 16.76 -0.88
N ALA A 94 -12.67 15.48 -0.67
CA ALA A 94 -12.14 14.62 -1.72
C ALA A 94 -13.26 14.06 -2.61
N ARG A 95 -13.04 14.09 -3.93
CA ARG A 95 -13.96 13.41 -4.85
C ARG A 95 -13.91 11.89 -4.63
N PRO A 96 -15.06 11.17 -4.67
CA PRO A 96 -15.06 9.73 -4.65
C PRO A 96 -14.30 9.13 -5.84
N ALA A 97 -13.57 8.05 -5.61
CA ALA A 97 -12.84 7.33 -6.65
C ALA A 97 -13.80 6.49 -7.49
N THR A 98 -14.23 7.00 -8.64
CA THR A 98 -15.11 6.30 -9.60
C THR A 98 -14.37 5.76 -10.81
N GLY A 99 -13.21 6.36 -11.13
CA GLY A 99 -12.31 5.94 -12.20
C GLY A 99 -11.25 4.93 -11.71
N TRP A 100 -10.43 4.45 -12.66
CA TRP A 100 -9.32 3.57 -12.35
C TRP A 100 -8.19 3.74 -13.37
N ASP A 101 -7.02 4.17 -12.90
CA ASP A 101 -5.81 4.42 -13.68
C ASP A 101 -4.69 3.40 -13.39
N GLY A 102 -4.96 2.45 -12.50
CA GLY A 102 -3.98 1.46 -12.07
C GLY A 102 -3.20 1.83 -10.82
N GLY A 103 -3.31 3.07 -10.36
CA GLY A 103 -2.67 3.57 -9.15
C GLY A 103 -3.53 3.44 -7.90
N SER A 104 -3.01 3.98 -6.80
CA SER A 104 -3.69 4.07 -5.51
C SER A 104 -3.63 5.48 -4.89
N SER A 105 -3.01 6.43 -5.59
CA SER A 105 -2.91 7.83 -5.15
C SER A 105 -4.30 8.45 -5.01
N VAL A 106 -4.59 9.02 -3.83
CA VAL A 106 -5.85 9.75 -3.60
C VAL A 106 -5.86 11.08 -4.36
N ALA A 107 -4.69 11.70 -4.56
CA ALA A 107 -4.58 12.95 -5.29
C ALA A 107 -5.04 12.80 -6.74
N ASP A 108 -4.66 11.70 -7.39
CA ASP A 108 -4.95 11.45 -8.81
C ASP A 108 -6.29 10.72 -8.99
N ALA A 109 -6.50 9.62 -8.26
CA ALA A 109 -7.62 8.70 -8.46
C ALA A 109 -8.88 9.07 -7.64
N GLY A 110 -8.77 9.92 -6.62
CA GLY A 110 -9.85 10.22 -5.67
C GLY A 110 -9.87 9.28 -4.46
N PHE A 111 -10.75 9.57 -3.51
CA PHE A 111 -10.87 8.84 -2.25
C PHE A 111 -11.71 7.57 -2.41
N ASP A 112 -11.14 6.44 -2.02
CA ASP A 112 -11.80 5.12 -1.99
C ASP A 112 -12.12 4.76 -0.52
N ALA A 113 -13.39 4.91 -0.13
CA ALA A 113 -13.84 4.62 1.23
C ALA A 113 -13.82 3.11 1.58
N LEU A 114 -13.68 2.22 0.61
CA LEU A 114 -13.63 0.77 0.80
C LEU A 114 -12.20 0.22 0.62
N ALA A 115 -11.17 1.05 0.79
CA ALA A 115 -9.77 0.65 0.69
C ALA A 115 -9.11 0.51 2.07
N VAL A 116 -7.89 0.02 2.10
CA VAL A 116 -6.98 -0.01 3.25
C VAL A 116 -5.69 0.74 2.89
N PRO A 117 -4.93 1.25 3.87
CA PRO A 117 -5.11 1.21 5.32
C PRO A 117 -5.95 2.38 5.87
N THR A 118 -6.34 2.26 7.14
CA THR A 118 -6.88 3.33 7.98
C THR A 118 -6.17 3.31 9.32
N LEU A 119 -5.68 4.46 9.78
CA LEU A 119 -5.06 4.65 11.08
C LEU A 119 -6.02 5.42 11.98
N VAL A 120 -6.14 4.99 13.22
CA VAL A 120 -6.76 5.75 14.31
C VAL A 120 -5.65 6.17 15.27
N ASP A 121 -5.46 7.46 15.41
CA ASP A 121 -4.59 8.04 16.43
C ASP A 121 -5.43 8.26 17.68
N ARG A 122 -5.25 7.40 18.68
CA ARG A 122 -6.03 7.41 19.91
C ARG A 122 -5.75 8.63 20.77
N GLN A 123 -4.52 9.13 20.73
CA GLN A 123 -4.13 10.31 21.52
C GLN A 123 -4.67 11.60 20.88
N ALA A 124 -4.56 11.71 19.54
CA ALA A 124 -5.10 12.86 18.82
C ALA A 124 -6.60 12.76 18.55
N GLN A 125 -7.24 11.65 18.91
CA GLN A 125 -8.68 11.37 18.67
C GLN A 125 -9.07 11.57 17.19
N THR A 126 -8.20 11.15 16.28
CA THR A 126 -8.40 11.36 14.84
C THR A 126 -8.27 10.10 14.02
N VAL A 127 -9.01 10.05 12.93
CA VAL A 127 -8.92 9.00 11.90
C VAL A 127 -8.19 9.54 10.69
N VAL A 128 -7.16 8.84 10.26
CA VAL A 128 -6.39 9.17 9.06
C VAL A 128 -6.50 8.02 8.08
N ALA A 129 -6.90 8.33 6.87
CA ALA A 129 -6.95 7.36 5.77
C ALA A 129 -6.03 7.79 4.63
N ASP A 130 -5.69 6.82 3.76
CA ASP A 130 -4.68 6.94 2.72
C ASP A 130 -3.24 6.83 3.26
N SER A 131 -2.47 5.92 2.63
CA SER A 131 -1.13 5.56 3.12
C SER A 131 -0.15 6.72 3.16
N LEU A 132 -0.19 7.62 2.15
CA LEU A 132 0.68 8.79 2.12
C LEU A 132 0.33 9.76 3.27
N ARG A 133 -0.95 10.06 3.46
CA ARG A 133 -1.41 10.93 4.55
C ARG A 133 -1.12 10.35 5.92
N ILE A 134 -1.33 9.04 6.10
CA ILE A 134 -0.99 8.34 7.35
C ILE A 134 0.51 8.46 7.64
N CYS A 135 1.36 8.21 6.66
CA CYS A 135 2.81 8.25 6.87
C CYS A 135 3.32 9.67 7.15
N LEU A 136 2.75 10.69 6.49
CA LEU A 136 3.06 12.09 6.79
C LEU A 136 2.56 12.51 8.18
N HIS A 137 1.35 12.08 8.58
CA HIS A 137 0.84 12.30 9.94
C HIS A 137 1.75 11.69 11.01
N LEU A 138 2.20 10.45 10.80
CA LEU A 138 3.12 9.78 11.72
C LEU A 138 4.48 10.48 11.76
N ALA A 139 5.05 10.88 10.62
CA ALA A 139 6.32 11.58 10.56
C ALA A 139 6.25 12.93 11.28
N GLU A 140 5.15 13.69 11.12
CA GLU A 140 4.95 14.99 11.76
C GLU A 140 4.83 14.86 13.29
N ARG A 141 4.05 13.89 13.77
CA ARG A 141 3.88 13.65 15.20
C ARG A 141 5.15 13.26 15.94
N HIS A 142 6.15 12.76 15.20
CA HIS A 142 7.41 12.24 15.75
C HIS A 142 8.64 12.99 15.20
N ARG A 143 8.42 14.20 14.71
CA ARG A 143 9.50 15.11 14.32
C ARG A 143 10.44 15.35 15.51
N GLY A 144 11.72 15.02 15.33
CA GLY A 144 12.75 15.14 16.39
C GLY A 144 13.21 13.83 17.01
N GLU A 145 12.42 12.75 16.97
CA GLU A 145 12.87 11.41 17.43
C GLU A 145 13.52 10.62 16.29
N THR A 146 12.85 10.57 15.15
CA THR A 146 13.36 10.04 13.88
C THR A 146 12.81 10.93 12.78
N ASP A 147 13.65 11.83 12.29
CA ASP A 147 13.23 12.78 11.29
C ASP A 147 13.21 12.12 9.91
N LEU A 148 12.03 11.65 9.53
CA LEU A 148 11.77 11.05 8.22
C LEU A 148 11.50 12.09 7.12
N VAL A 149 11.27 13.36 7.50
CA VAL A 149 11.04 14.49 6.59
C VAL A 149 11.86 15.68 7.07
N PRO A 150 13.22 15.63 6.90
CA PRO A 150 14.11 16.70 7.35
C PRO A 150 13.75 18.03 6.69
N ALA A 151 13.78 19.10 7.48
CA ALA A 151 13.39 20.44 7.00
C ALA A 151 14.22 20.92 5.81
N GLU A 152 15.50 20.52 5.76
CA GLU A 152 16.46 20.93 4.73
C GLU A 152 16.12 20.36 3.34
N VAL A 153 15.40 19.24 3.30
CA VAL A 153 15.04 18.52 2.06
C VAL A 153 13.53 18.18 2.00
N GLU A 154 12.70 18.85 2.79
CA GLU A 154 11.27 18.53 2.88
C GLU A 154 10.56 18.65 1.53
N ALA A 155 10.88 19.67 0.74
CA ALA A 155 10.26 19.86 -0.58
C ALA A 155 10.62 18.72 -1.54
N GLU A 156 11.88 18.30 -1.54
CA GLU A 156 12.37 17.20 -2.37
C GLU A 156 11.81 15.85 -1.91
N VAL A 157 11.72 15.61 -0.60
CA VAL A 157 11.07 14.41 -0.04
C VAL A 157 9.61 14.35 -0.48
N ARG A 158 8.86 15.46 -0.39
CA ARG A 158 7.46 15.53 -0.84
C ARG A 158 7.32 15.30 -2.34
N ALA A 159 8.22 15.84 -3.15
CA ALA A 159 8.25 15.61 -4.60
C ALA A 159 8.49 14.13 -4.92
N GLN A 160 9.44 13.48 -4.25
CA GLN A 160 9.71 12.05 -4.40
C GLN A 160 8.54 11.18 -3.94
N LEU A 161 7.88 11.54 -2.85
CA LEU A 161 6.66 10.84 -2.40
C LEU A 161 5.56 10.91 -3.44
N ALA A 162 5.29 12.10 -4.01
CA ALA A 162 4.32 12.24 -5.09
C ALA A 162 4.74 11.44 -6.34
N HIS A 163 6.04 11.35 -6.62
CA HIS A 163 6.59 10.60 -7.73
C HIS A 163 6.36 9.08 -7.57
N VAL A 164 6.80 8.49 -6.46
CA VAL A 164 6.65 7.04 -6.21
C VAL A 164 5.19 6.62 -6.03
N ASP A 165 4.32 7.50 -5.53
CA ASP A 165 2.91 7.18 -5.30
C ASP A 165 2.10 7.04 -6.61
N ARG A 166 2.63 7.58 -7.72
CA ARG A 166 2.06 7.44 -9.08
C ARG A 166 2.37 6.09 -9.73
N THR A 167 3.23 5.24 -9.11
CA THR A 167 3.50 3.91 -9.64
C THR A 167 2.21 3.08 -9.69
N PRO A 168 1.82 2.53 -10.86
CA PRO A 168 0.53 1.87 -11.04
C PRO A 168 0.53 0.43 -10.50
N HIS A 169 0.90 0.26 -9.23
CA HIS A 169 1.05 -1.04 -8.57
C HIS A 169 -0.20 -1.93 -8.60
N VAL A 170 -1.38 -1.31 -8.62
CA VAL A 170 -2.65 -2.04 -8.65
C VAL A 170 -2.89 -2.64 -10.04
N ALA A 171 -2.51 -1.90 -11.11
CA ALA A 171 -2.53 -2.43 -12.46
C ALA A 171 -1.56 -3.60 -12.62
N LEU A 172 -0.32 -3.42 -12.17
CA LEU A 172 0.71 -4.46 -12.24
C LEU A 172 0.35 -5.72 -11.41
N LEU A 173 -0.44 -5.56 -10.34
CA LEU A 173 -0.93 -6.71 -9.56
C LEU A 173 -2.02 -7.49 -10.29
N TYR A 174 -3.04 -6.82 -10.83
CA TYR A 174 -4.23 -7.48 -11.35
C TYR A 174 -4.20 -7.73 -12.86
N GLY A 175 -3.45 -6.93 -13.62
CA GLY A 175 -3.32 -7.09 -15.06
C GLY A 175 -2.27 -8.15 -15.44
N LEU A 176 -2.25 -8.50 -16.71
CA LEU A 176 -1.23 -9.37 -17.29
C LEU A 176 -0.19 -8.53 -18.01
N ASP A 177 1.07 -8.96 -17.93
CA ASP A 177 2.15 -8.36 -18.71
C ASP A 177 1.99 -8.76 -20.20
N PRO A 178 1.83 -7.81 -21.13
CA PRO A 178 1.70 -8.12 -22.56
C PRO A 178 2.94 -8.78 -23.15
N ALA A 179 4.13 -8.50 -22.61
CA ALA A 179 5.39 -9.07 -23.05
C ALA A 179 5.64 -10.50 -22.54
N GLY A 180 4.80 -10.99 -21.67
CA GLY A 180 4.91 -12.32 -21.07
C GLY A 180 4.91 -12.26 -19.56
N ASP A 181 3.88 -12.84 -18.96
CA ASP A 181 3.69 -12.84 -17.51
C ASP A 181 4.42 -14.00 -16.85
N HIS A 182 5.44 -13.71 -16.08
CA HIS A 182 6.28 -14.70 -15.39
C HIS A 182 5.65 -15.31 -14.12
N ARG A 183 4.51 -14.78 -13.69
CA ARG A 183 3.79 -15.34 -12.53
C ARG A 183 3.26 -16.74 -12.84
N PRO A 184 3.22 -17.67 -11.86
CA PRO A 184 2.62 -18.99 -12.05
C PRO A 184 1.20 -18.89 -12.61
N TRP A 185 0.85 -19.81 -13.52
CA TRP A 185 -0.46 -19.80 -14.18
C TRP A 185 -1.63 -19.79 -13.19
N ILE A 186 -1.48 -20.47 -12.03
CA ILE A 186 -2.50 -20.52 -10.98
C ILE A 186 -2.73 -19.13 -10.35
N ILE A 187 -1.66 -18.34 -10.18
CA ILE A 187 -1.76 -16.96 -9.68
C ILE A 187 -2.44 -16.07 -10.72
N ARG A 188 -2.06 -16.21 -11.98
CA ARG A 188 -2.72 -15.48 -13.09
C ARG A 188 -4.20 -15.81 -13.17
N LEU A 189 -4.57 -17.09 -13.01
CA LEU A 189 -5.97 -17.52 -12.98
C LEU A 189 -6.72 -16.94 -11.78
N ALA A 190 -6.12 -16.96 -10.59
CA ALA A 190 -6.72 -16.40 -9.36
C ALA A 190 -6.95 -14.89 -9.45
N LEU A 191 -6.06 -14.16 -10.12
CA LEU A 191 -6.19 -12.72 -10.34
C LEU A 191 -7.17 -12.38 -11.47
N ARG A 192 -7.32 -13.29 -12.45
CA ARG A 192 -8.28 -13.10 -13.55
C ARG A 192 -9.70 -12.92 -13.00
N GLY A 193 -10.35 -11.85 -13.39
CA GLY A 193 -11.71 -11.54 -12.93
C GLY A 193 -11.79 -11.03 -11.49
N ALA A 194 -10.67 -10.72 -10.83
CA ALA A 194 -10.66 -10.18 -9.46
C ALA A 194 -11.55 -8.93 -9.33
N HIS A 195 -11.47 -7.98 -10.27
CA HIS A 195 -12.32 -6.79 -10.27
C HIS A 195 -13.81 -7.11 -10.42
N ARG A 196 -14.17 -8.12 -11.23
CA ARG A 196 -15.57 -8.55 -11.35
C ARG A 196 -16.09 -9.16 -10.05
N ARG A 197 -15.30 -10.04 -9.42
CA ARG A 197 -15.65 -10.60 -8.10
C ARG A 197 -15.79 -9.53 -7.03
N LYS A 198 -14.90 -8.53 -7.03
CA LYS A 198 -15.01 -7.38 -6.13
C LYS A 198 -16.25 -6.56 -6.41
N ALA A 199 -16.59 -6.29 -7.68
CA ALA A 199 -17.79 -5.58 -8.04
C ALA A 199 -19.06 -6.28 -7.54
N SER A 200 -19.18 -7.60 -7.75
CA SER A 200 -20.32 -8.39 -7.24
C SER A 200 -20.38 -8.37 -5.70
N ALA A 201 -19.23 -8.41 -5.02
CA ALA A 201 -19.21 -8.34 -3.56
C ALA A 201 -19.57 -6.93 -3.03
N VAL A 202 -19.20 -5.87 -3.74
CA VAL A 202 -19.64 -4.50 -3.43
C VAL A 202 -21.16 -4.40 -3.56
N GLU A 203 -21.75 -4.92 -4.65
CA GLU A 203 -23.20 -4.94 -4.85
C GLU A 203 -23.92 -5.70 -3.73
N ALA A 204 -23.47 -6.91 -3.40
CA ALA A 204 -24.06 -7.72 -2.34
C ALA A 204 -23.99 -7.06 -0.95
N GLN A 205 -22.91 -6.36 -0.66
CA GLN A 205 -22.77 -5.64 0.60
C GLN A 205 -23.62 -4.36 0.62
N TRP A 206 -23.68 -3.65 -0.51
CA TRP A 206 -24.51 -2.45 -0.65
C TRP A 206 -25.99 -2.77 -0.53
N ASP A 207 -26.45 -3.85 -1.12
CA ASP A 207 -27.88 -4.26 -1.07
C ASP A 207 -28.39 -4.45 0.37
N GLN A 208 -27.49 -4.81 1.32
CA GLN A 208 -27.83 -4.96 2.73
C GLN A 208 -28.09 -3.62 3.45
N VAL A 209 -27.53 -2.52 2.95
CA VAL A 209 -27.54 -1.20 3.62
C VAL A 209 -28.07 -0.08 2.72
N ARG A 210 -28.49 -0.40 1.51
CA ARG A 210 -28.96 0.59 0.53
C ARG A 210 -30.13 1.41 1.07
N GLY A 211 -30.00 2.73 0.97
CA GLY A 211 -31.00 3.69 1.45
C GLY A 211 -30.98 3.95 2.96
N SER A 212 -30.10 3.27 3.72
CA SER A 212 -29.98 3.52 5.15
C SER A 212 -29.11 4.72 5.50
N ASP A 213 -28.16 5.07 4.61
CA ASP A 213 -27.15 6.11 4.84
C ASP A 213 -26.63 6.62 3.48
N THR A 214 -26.88 7.89 3.18
CA THR A 214 -26.47 8.52 1.90
C THR A 214 -24.97 8.48 1.66
N ALA A 215 -24.15 8.60 2.74
CA ALA A 215 -22.70 8.57 2.62
C ALA A 215 -22.20 7.15 2.25
N LEU A 216 -22.79 6.12 2.84
CA LEU A 216 -22.54 4.73 2.44
C LEU A 216 -22.97 4.46 1.01
N ASP A 217 -24.18 4.89 0.62
CA ASP A 217 -24.69 4.72 -0.75
C ASP A 217 -23.73 5.33 -1.78
N THR A 218 -23.25 6.55 -1.51
CA THR A 218 -22.27 7.24 -2.35
C THR A 218 -20.93 6.46 -2.41
N ALA A 219 -20.45 5.96 -1.27
CA ALA A 219 -19.20 5.22 -1.19
C ALA A 219 -19.26 3.89 -1.96
N TYR A 220 -20.34 3.12 -1.79
CA TYR A 220 -20.52 1.85 -2.49
C TYR A 220 -20.73 2.04 -3.99
N ALA A 221 -21.52 3.04 -4.41
CA ALA A 221 -21.71 3.38 -5.80
C ALA A 221 -20.38 3.75 -6.49
N ALA A 222 -19.58 4.59 -5.85
CA ALA A 222 -18.25 4.96 -6.34
C ALA A 222 -17.33 3.74 -6.45
N LYS A 223 -17.29 2.89 -5.43
CA LYS A 223 -16.51 1.66 -5.43
C LYS A 223 -16.89 0.72 -6.55
N LEU A 224 -18.18 0.52 -6.77
CA LEU A 224 -18.68 -0.33 -7.86
C LEU A 224 -18.24 0.21 -9.22
N ALA A 225 -18.36 1.52 -9.44
CA ALA A 225 -17.89 2.17 -10.67
C ALA A 225 -16.38 1.97 -10.87
N LYS A 226 -15.59 2.14 -9.81
CA LYS A 226 -14.15 1.92 -9.80
C LYS A 226 -13.77 0.47 -10.16
N GLU A 227 -14.41 -0.52 -9.54
CA GLU A 227 -14.08 -1.94 -9.82
C GLU A 227 -14.48 -2.33 -11.27
N ARG A 228 -15.59 -1.80 -11.79
CA ARG A 228 -15.98 -1.97 -13.20
C ARG A 228 -14.99 -1.31 -14.17
N ALA A 229 -14.49 -0.13 -13.83
CA ALA A 229 -13.44 0.54 -14.59
C ALA A 229 -12.13 -0.26 -14.57
N GLY A 230 -11.75 -0.79 -13.40
CA GLY A 230 -10.58 -1.65 -13.23
C GLY A 230 -10.64 -2.92 -14.07
N ALA A 231 -11.81 -3.57 -14.14
CA ALA A 231 -12.02 -4.73 -14.99
C ALA A 231 -11.73 -4.44 -16.47
N ARG A 232 -12.16 -3.27 -16.96
CA ARG A 232 -11.89 -2.83 -18.35
C ARG A 232 -10.43 -2.46 -18.56
N PHE A 233 -9.80 -1.83 -17.57
CA PHE A 233 -8.39 -1.43 -17.66
C PHE A 233 -7.49 -2.64 -17.81
N VAL A 234 -7.57 -3.59 -16.88
CA VAL A 234 -6.67 -4.77 -16.87
C VAL A 234 -6.93 -5.75 -18.03
N ALA A 235 -8.04 -5.61 -18.73
CA ALA A 235 -8.33 -6.36 -19.94
C ALA A 235 -7.68 -5.77 -21.21
N SER A 236 -7.20 -4.52 -21.16
CA SER A 236 -6.55 -3.84 -22.28
C SER A 236 -5.04 -4.02 -22.23
N ALA A 237 -4.47 -4.71 -23.22
CA ALA A 237 -3.03 -4.85 -23.36
C ALA A 237 -2.32 -3.50 -23.52
N GLU A 238 -2.91 -2.56 -24.26
CA GLU A 238 -2.38 -1.21 -24.44
C GLU A 238 -2.28 -0.45 -23.10
N ARG A 239 -3.34 -0.47 -22.28
CA ARG A 239 -3.32 0.18 -20.96
C ARG A 239 -2.33 -0.47 -20.01
N MET A 240 -2.20 -1.80 -20.08
CA MET A 240 -1.21 -2.52 -19.30
C MET A 240 0.21 -2.18 -19.73
N GLN A 241 0.46 -2.07 -21.03
CA GLN A 241 1.76 -1.61 -21.54
C GLN A 241 2.05 -0.17 -21.06
N GLY A 242 1.10 0.74 -21.17
CA GLY A 242 1.23 2.11 -20.64
C GLY A 242 1.54 2.16 -19.14
N ALA A 243 0.97 1.25 -18.33
CA ALA A 243 1.31 1.14 -16.91
C ALA A 243 2.76 0.67 -16.69
N ILE A 244 3.25 -0.25 -17.51
CA ILE A 244 4.63 -0.72 -17.47
C ILE A 244 5.58 0.41 -17.89
N ASP A 245 5.29 1.10 -18.99
CA ASP A 245 6.12 2.21 -19.51
C ASP A 245 6.19 3.36 -18.51
N THR A 246 5.06 3.68 -17.86
CA THR A 246 5.00 4.66 -16.75
C THR A 246 5.92 4.24 -15.60
N THR A 247 5.86 2.97 -15.19
CA THR A 247 6.71 2.44 -14.12
C THR A 247 8.18 2.54 -14.49
N GLU A 248 8.55 2.18 -15.70
CA GLU A 248 9.94 2.27 -16.17
C GLU A 248 10.43 3.72 -16.22
N GLY A 249 9.59 4.66 -16.68
CA GLY A 249 9.91 6.09 -16.67
C GLY A 249 10.15 6.63 -15.25
N LEU A 250 9.31 6.23 -14.28
CA LEU A 250 9.49 6.59 -12.88
C LEU A 250 10.78 6.02 -12.29
N LEU A 251 11.13 4.78 -12.64
CA LEU A 251 12.38 4.15 -12.17
C LEU A 251 13.64 4.80 -12.78
N ARG A 252 13.59 5.22 -14.04
CA ARG A 252 14.70 5.96 -14.68
C ARG A 252 14.92 7.32 -14.01
N ALA A 253 13.84 8.05 -13.70
CA ALA A 253 13.94 9.30 -12.97
C ALA A 253 14.51 9.08 -11.56
N PHE A 254 14.03 8.08 -10.85
CA PHE A 254 14.57 7.70 -9.54
C PHE A 254 16.06 7.32 -9.60
N ALA A 255 16.49 6.59 -10.64
CA ALA A 255 17.91 6.28 -10.86
C ALA A 255 18.77 7.53 -11.06
N ALA A 256 18.24 8.53 -11.79
CA ALA A 256 18.91 9.80 -12.00
C ALA A 256 19.04 10.61 -10.70
N ASP A 257 17.99 10.63 -9.88
CA ASP A 257 18.00 11.32 -8.59
C ASP A 257 18.99 10.67 -7.60
N LEU A 258 19.01 9.34 -7.52
CA LEU A 258 20.00 8.60 -6.71
C LEU A 258 21.45 8.87 -7.14
N ALA A 259 21.68 9.13 -8.41
CA ALA A 259 23.03 9.40 -8.93
C ALA A 259 23.54 10.81 -8.56
N GLN A 260 22.69 11.71 -8.09
CA GLN A 260 23.09 13.08 -7.71
C GLN A 260 23.72 13.14 -6.31
N HIS A 261 23.52 12.12 -5.48
CA HIS A 261 23.98 12.10 -4.10
C HIS A 261 24.95 10.95 -3.83
N GLN A 262 25.86 11.18 -2.89
CA GLN A 262 26.68 10.11 -2.33
C GLN A 262 25.91 9.48 -1.14
N GLY A 263 26.07 8.17 -0.97
CA GLY A 263 25.36 7.42 0.07
C GLY A 263 24.32 6.44 -0.48
N PRO A 264 23.73 5.63 0.38
CA PRO A 264 22.78 4.60 -0.06
C PRO A 264 21.35 5.11 -0.30
N TRP A 265 21.02 6.35 0.13
CA TRP A 265 19.67 6.91 0.11
C TRP A 265 19.58 8.15 -0.76
N LEU A 266 18.35 8.57 -1.08
CA LEU A 266 18.07 9.72 -1.95
C LEU A 266 18.77 11.01 -1.52
N PHE A 267 18.89 11.23 -0.21
CA PHE A 267 19.45 12.47 0.35
C PHE A 267 20.66 12.20 1.26
N GLY A 268 21.46 11.17 0.97
CA GLY A 268 22.71 10.86 1.65
C GLY A 268 22.67 9.64 2.57
N GLU A 269 23.15 9.79 3.81
CA GLU A 269 23.41 8.66 4.73
C GLU A 269 22.19 8.20 5.53
N ARG A 270 21.16 9.03 5.66
CA ARG A 270 19.94 8.71 6.40
C ARG A 270 18.75 8.53 5.47
N ALA A 271 18.02 7.44 5.69
CA ALA A 271 16.78 7.19 4.94
C ALA A 271 15.69 8.16 5.36
N THR A 272 15.01 8.73 4.38
CA THR A 272 13.83 9.58 4.52
C THR A 272 12.54 8.80 4.25
N LEU A 273 11.38 9.44 4.45
CA LEU A 273 10.10 8.85 4.12
C LEU A 273 10.00 8.46 2.63
N ALA A 274 10.63 9.23 1.74
CA ALA A 274 10.70 8.91 0.31
C ALA A 274 11.43 7.59 0.05
N ASP A 275 12.55 7.35 0.74
CA ASP A 275 13.31 6.11 0.62
C ASP A 275 12.48 4.90 1.07
N LEU A 276 11.71 5.05 2.16
CA LEU A 276 10.83 3.98 2.65
C LEU A 276 9.74 3.63 1.62
N PHE A 277 9.19 4.63 0.93
CA PHE A 277 8.20 4.41 -0.12
C PHE A 277 8.80 3.73 -1.34
N TRP A 278 9.98 4.17 -1.79
CA TRP A 278 10.71 3.51 -2.87
C TRP A 278 11.12 2.08 -2.53
N ALA A 279 11.58 1.83 -1.31
CA ALA A 279 11.92 0.48 -0.84
C ALA A 279 10.72 -0.48 -0.94
N VAL A 280 9.54 -0.04 -0.48
CA VAL A 280 8.29 -0.83 -0.59
C VAL A 280 7.86 -0.99 -2.06
N SER A 281 8.04 0.04 -2.88
CA SER A 281 7.73 0.01 -4.32
C SER A 281 8.59 -1.01 -5.06
N LEU A 282 9.92 -0.94 -4.91
CA LEU A 282 10.86 -1.87 -5.53
C LEU A 282 10.64 -3.32 -5.06
N PHE A 283 10.40 -3.50 -3.75
CA PHE A 283 10.05 -4.80 -3.22
C PHE A 283 8.79 -5.39 -3.87
N ARG A 284 7.75 -4.56 -4.05
CA ARG A 284 6.52 -4.98 -4.74
C ARG A 284 6.76 -5.32 -6.20
N LEU A 285 7.54 -4.53 -6.91
CA LEU A 285 7.90 -4.79 -8.31
C LEU A 285 8.66 -6.11 -8.45
N GLN A 286 9.65 -6.35 -7.58
CA GLN A 286 10.39 -7.61 -7.55
C GLN A 286 9.45 -8.79 -7.29
N TRP A 287 8.53 -8.64 -6.35
CA TRP A 287 7.54 -9.68 -6.05
C TRP A 287 6.64 -10.02 -7.22
N LEU A 288 6.26 -9.03 -8.01
CA LEU A 288 5.43 -9.21 -9.19
C LEU A 288 6.21 -9.71 -10.42
N GLY A 289 7.56 -9.84 -10.33
CA GLY A 289 8.43 -10.23 -11.44
C GLY A 289 8.77 -9.07 -12.39
N TYR A 290 8.59 -7.83 -11.92
CA TYR A 290 8.94 -6.61 -12.66
C TYR A 290 10.30 -6.03 -12.26
N ASP A 291 11.15 -6.77 -11.54
CA ASP A 291 12.52 -6.38 -11.24
C ASP A 291 13.35 -6.14 -12.52
N ARG A 292 12.99 -6.75 -13.65
CA ARG A 292 13.56 -6.49 -14.96
C ARG A 292 13.52 -5.01 -15.40
N LEU A 293 12.57 -4.22 -14.87
CA LEU A 293 12.42 -2.80 -15.21
C LEU A 293 13.51 -1.91 -14.60
N TRP A 294 14.20 -2.38 -13.56
CA TRP A 294 15.31 -1.65 -12.93
C TRP A 294 16.62 -2.43 -12.89
N ARG A 295 16.61 -3.67 -13.40
CA ARG A 295 17.83 -4.47 -13.55
C ARG A 295 18.77 -3.79 -14.53
N GLY A 296 20.06 -3.64 -14.15
CA GLY A 296 21.06 -2.88 -14.89
C GLY A 296 21.08 -1.37 -14.57
N MET A 297 20.14 -0.86 -13.78
CA MET A 297 20.20 0.50 -13.25
C MET A 297 21.02 0.49 -11.93
N GLY A 298 22.35 0.58 -12.03
CA GLY A 298 23.28 0.43 -10.90
C GLY A 298 22.91 1.22 -9.64
N PRO A 299 22.49 2.50 -9.71
CA PRO A 299 22.03 3.22 -8.54
C PRO A 299 20.80 2.58 -7.85
N VAL A 300 19.80 2.13 -8.62
CA VAL A 300 18.60 1.48 -8.09
C VAL A 300 18.91 0.10 -7.50
N GLU A 301 19.82 -0.66 -8.12
CA GLU A 301 20.26 -1.96 -7.60
C GLU A 301 20.96 -1.81 -6.25
N ARG A 302 21.85 -0.82 -6.09
CA ARG A 302 22.51 -0.54 -4.80
C ARG A 302 21.52 -0.10 -3.73
N PHE A 303 20.59 0.80 -4.09
CA PHE A 303 19.52 1.22 -3.20
C PHE A 303 18.64 0.03 -2.76
N ALA A 304 18.21 -0.80 -3.70
CA ALA A 304 17.37 -1.97 -3.41
C ALA A 304 18.09 -2.96 -2.48
N ALA A 305 19.39 -3.22 -2.71
CA ALA A 305 20.19 -4.08 -1.85
C ALA A 305 20.24 -3.54 -0.40
N ALA A 306 20.55 -2.25 -0.23
CA ALA A 306 20.58 -1.61 1.09
C ALA A 306 19.18 -1.62 1.77
N ALA A 307 18.13 -1.32 1.01
CA ALA A 307 16.77 -1.26 1.53
C ALA A 307 16.25 -2.64 1.97
N PHE A 308 16.52 -3.70 1.21
CA PHE A 308 16.01 -5.05 1.51
C PHE A 308 16.71 -5.70 2.70
N GLU A 309 17.92 -5.27 3.03
CA GLU A 309 18.64 -5.68 4.24
C GLU A 309 18.17 -4.98 5.52
N ARG A 310 17.37 -3.90 5.40
CA ARG A 310 16.86 -3.20 6.58
C ARG A 310 15.97 -4.10 7.44
N PRO A 311 16.28 -4.26 8.74
CA PRO A 311 15.47 -5.09 9.64
C PRO A 311 14.02 -4.63 9.74
N THR A 312 13.77 -3.33 9.69
CA THR A 312 12.43 -2.72 9.74
C THR A 312 11.60 -3.09 8.52
N LEU A 313 12.17 -3.06 7.30
CA LEU A 313 11.49 -3.52 6.09
C LEU A 313 11.18 -5.03 6.19
N GLN A 314 12.14 -5.82 6.66
CA GLN A 314 11.93 -7.26 6.82
C GLN A 314 10.79 -7.55 7.79
N GLN A 315 10.73 -6.89 8.95
CA GLN A 315 9.68 -7.09 9.94
C GLN A 315 8.31 -6.60 9.44
N ALA A 316 8.26 -5.42 8.82
CA ALA A 316 7.02 -4.81 8.36
C ALA A 316 6.44 -5.49 7.13
N VAL A 317 7.26 -6.12 6.27
CA VAL A 317 6.86 -6.60 4.95
C VAL A 317 7.17 -8.09 4.78
N THR A 318 8.45 -8.47 4.66
CA THR A 318 8.82 -9.83 4.20
C THR A 318 8.56 -10.92 5.22
N LYS A 319 8.70 -10.60 6.50
CA LYS A 319 8.45 -11.51 7.64
C LYS A 319 7.06 -11.34 8.26
N TRP A 320 6.20 -10.51 7.64
CA TRP A 320 4.84 -10.33 8.15
C TRP A 320 4.06 -11.66 8.06
N PRO A 321 3.45 -12.14 9.18
CA PRO A 321 2.94 -13.53 9.26
C PRO A 321 1.88 -13.90 8.22
N SER A 322 1.02 -12.97 7.81
CA SER A 322 0.00 -13.21 6.78
C SER A 322 0.48 -12.90 5.36
N HIS A 323 1.71 -12.40 5.22
CA HIS A 323 2.26 -12.16 3.90
C HIS A 323 2.57 -13.51 3.23
N PRO A 324 2.25 -13.70 1.93
CA PRO A 324 2.49 -14.97 1.23
C PRO A 324 3.97 -15.42 1.25
N TRP A 325 4.88 -14.54 1.59
CA TRP A 325 6.33 -14.74 1.61
C TRP A 325 6.93 -15.07 2.98
N SER A 326 6.17 -14.90 4.05
CA SER A 326 6.58 -15.38 5.37
C SER A 326 6.61 -16.91 5.44
N ARG A 327 6.06 -17.58 4.43
CA ARG A 327 6.25 -19.02 4.23
C ARG A 327 7.56 -19.25 3.46
N PRO A 328 8.33 -20.32 3.77
CA PRO A 328 9.60 -20.60 3.10
C PRO A 328 9.42 -20.52 1.59
N ALA A 329 10.25 -19.72 0.96
CA ALA A 329 10.18 -19.18 -0.39
C ALA A 329 9.39 -20.04 -1.37
N SER A 330 8.35 -19.47 -1.95
CA SER A 330 7.70 -20.07 -3.11
C SER A 330 8.77 -20.43 -4.14
N PRO A 331 8.81 -21.67 -4.65
CA PRO A 331 9.91 -22.16 -5.52
C PRO A 331 10.17 -21.29 -6.76
N TRP A 332 9.18 -20.49 -7.18
CA TRP A 332 9.26 -19.61 -8.33
C TRP A 332 10.05 -18.31 -8.10
N MET A 333 10.29 -17.89 -6.84
CA MET A 333 11.12 -16.72 -6.51
C MET A 333 12.62 -17.00 -6.58
N ARG A 334 13.03 -18.28 -6.55
CA ARG A 334 14.44 -18.70 -6.56
C ARG A 334 14.89 -19.21 -7.93
N ARG A 335 14.02 -19.21 -8.94
CA ARG A 335 14.43 -19.66 -10.26
C ARG A 335 15.00 -18.47 -11.00
N PRO A 336 16.32 -18.49 -11.33
CA PRO A 336 16.82 -17.64 -12.38
C PRO A 336 15.95 -17.86 -13.61
N SER A 337 15.61 -16.80 -14.32
CA SER A 337 14.83 -16.91 -15.56
C SER A 337 15.52 -17.91 -16.50
N LEU A 338 14.77 -18.53 -17.41
CA LEU A 338 15.39 -19.42 -18.41
C LEU A 338 16.53 -18.71 -19.18
N ILE A 339 16.44 -17.38 -19.32
CA ILE A 339 17.44 -16.50 -19.93
C ILE A 339 18.72 -16.45 -19.07
N ASP A 340 18.62 -16.40 -17.73
CA ASP A 340 19.80 -16.44 -16.86
C ASP A 340 20.53 -17.79 -16.92
N ARG A 341 19.82 -18.88 -17.26
CA ARG A 341 20.42 -20.22 -17.46
C ARG A 341 21.09 -20.35 -18.81
N LEU A 342 20.62 -19.63 -19.83
CA LEU A 342 21.18 -19.67 -21.17
C LEU A 342 22.38 -18.73 -21.30
N SER A 343 22.44 -17.62 -20.56
CA SER A 343 23.60 -16.71 -20.53
C SER A 343 24.79 -17.24 -19.72
N GLY A 344 24.57 -18.20 -18.81
CA GLY A 344 25.63 -18.86 -18.03
C GLY A 344 26.29 -20.06 -18.73
N LEU A 345 25.87 -20.43 -19.96
CA LEU A 345 26.45 -21.51 -20.74
C LEU A 345 27.45 -21.04 -21.83
N GLY A 346 27.80 -19.75 -21.78
CA GLY A 346 28.71 -19.10 -22.76
C GLY A 346 30.00 -18.53 -22.15
N SER A 347 30.52 -19.11 -21.06
CA SER A 347 31.85 -18.77 -20.55
C SER A 347 32.64 -20.02 -20.18
#